data_f8293ddb1b0b41b81be4246fcbe889e8
#
_entry.id   f8293ddb1b0b41b81be4246fcbe889e8
#
_cell.length_a   1.000
_cell.length_b   1.000
_cell.length_c   1.000
_cell.angle_alpha   90.00
_cell.angle_beta   90.00
_cell.angle_gamma   90.00
#
_symmetry.space_group_name_H-M   'P 1'
#
loop_
_entity.id
_entity.type
_entity.pdbx_description
1 polymer ?
#
loop_
_entity_poly.entity_id
_entity_poly.type
_entity_poly.pdbx_seq_one_letter_code
_entity_poly.pdbx_strand_id
1 'polypeptide(L)'
;MPDGEVIGTPEHPVLFNGRSSAAAGYTVKGTAEDWRGSVAHLVAGNYSMMTATAAALAAPLIGLAGADGFGIHFYEQSSAGKTTTANVASSLYGNPDLLRLTWYGTALGLANEAAAHNDGLMPLDEVGQGSDPVSVSQSAYALFNAVSYTHLRAHETLRHL
;
A
#
# COMPACT_ATOMS: atom_id res chain seq x y z
N MET A 1 5.71 -9.41 10.06
CA MET A 1 6.69 -9.41 8.97
C MET A 1 6.46 -10.64 8.09
N PRO A 2 6.83 -10.65 6.79
CA PRO A 2 6.60 -11.79 5.90
C PRO A 2 7.31 -13.07 6.32
N ASP A 3 8.36 -12.96 7.11
CA ASP A 3 9.13 -14.06 7.71
C ASP A 3 8.51 -14.62 9.00
N GLY A 4 7.34 -14.13 9.39
CA GLY A 4 6.64 -14.50 10.60
C GLY A 4 7.09 -13.75 11.85
N GLU A 5 8.02 -12.81 11.73
CA GLU A 5 8.43 -11.97 12.84
C GLU A 5 7.32 -11.00 13.24
N VAL A 6 7.00 -10.95 14.52
CA VAL A 6 6.01 -10.03 15.08
C VAL A 6 6.73 -8.86 15.73
N ILE A 7 6.46 -7.65 15.23
CA ILE A 7 7.01 -6.43 15.84
C ILE A 7 6.06 -5.97 16.95
N GLY A 8 6.59 -5.89 18.17
CA GLY A 8 5.82 -5.55 19.36
C GLY A 8 5.35 -6.77 20.14
N THR A 9 4.52 -6.54 21.13
CA THR A 9 3.91 -7.58 21.98
C THR A 9 2.39 -7.52 21.84
N PRO A 10 1.82 -8.12 20.80
CA PRO A 10 0.37 -8.10 20.62
C PRO A 10 -0.31 -8.96 21.71
N GLU A 11 -1.48 -8.54 22.15
CA GLU A 11 -2.30 -9.26 23.13
C GLU A 11 -2.73 -10.64 22.63
N HIS A 12 -2.89 -10.76 21.30
CA HIS A 12 -3.19 -12.02 20.63
C HIS A 12 -2.14 -12.31 19.54
N PRO A 13 -1.79 -13.61 19.32
CA PRO A 13 -0.87 -13.96 18.25
C PRO A 13 -1.40 -13.50 16.87
N VAL A 14 -0.59 -12.75 16.15
CA VAL A 14 -0.94 -12.30 14.79
C VAL A 14 -0.05 -13.02 13.79
N LEU A 15 -0.65 -13.77 12.89
CA LEU A 15 0.04 -14.46 11.80
C LEU A 15 -0.37 -13.83 10.47
N PHE A 16 0.62 -13.37 9.70
CA PHE A 16 0.39 -13.00 8.31
C PHE A 16 0.27 -14.28 7.45
N ASN A 17 -0.95 -14.60 7.05
CA ASN A 17 -1.23 -15.78 6.20
C ASN A 17 -1.57 -15.38 4.75
N GLY A 18 -1.34 -14.13 4.38
CA GLY A 18 -1.54 -13.63 3.02
C GLY A 18 -0.37 -14.00 2.10
N ARG A 19 -0.69 -14.21 0.82
CA ARG A 19 0.33 -14.31 -0.23
C ARG A 19 0.30 -13.01 -1.02
N SER A 20 1.42 -12.29 -1.01
CA SER A 20 1.62 -11.11 -1.83
C SER A 20 2.92 -11.24 -2.60
N SER A 21 2.93 -10.80 -3.85
CA SER A 21 4.14 -10.69 -4.66
C SER A 21 5.11 -9.65 -4.09
N ALA A 22 4.60 -8.67 -3.35
CA ALA A 22 5.38 -7.63 -2.70
C ALA A 22 5.93 -8.02 -1.32
N ALA A 23 5.62 -9.21 -0.78
CA ALA A 23 5.99 -9.59 0.58
C ALA A 23 7.49 -9.45 0.87
N ALA A 24 8.35 -9.81 -0.08
CA ALA A 24 9.80 -9.67 0.04
C ALA A 24 10.30 -8.22 0.06
N GLY A 25 9.44 -7.27 -0.29
CA GLY A 25 9.75 -5.85 -0.29
C GLY A 25 9.69 -5.19 1.08
N TYR A 26 8.97 -5.78 2.03
CA TYR A 26 8.89 -5.28 3.40
C TYR A 26 10.18 -5.58 4.15
N THR A 27 11.04 -4.58 4.25
CA THR A 27 12.37 -4.72 4.86
C THR A 27 12.69 -3.51 5.72
N VAL A 28 13.49 -3.72 6.75
CA VAL A 28 14.04 -2.62 7.57
C VAL A 28 15.47 -2.38 7.17
N LYS A 29 15.81 -1.13 6.80
CA LYS A 29 17.18 -0.70 6.50
C LYS A 29 17.40 0.74 6.96
N GLY A 30 18.43 0.95 7.77
CA GLY A 30 18.69 2.25 8.39
C GLY A 30 17.74 2.57 9.55
N THR A 31 17.68 3.80 9.92
CA THR A 31 16.85 4.30 11.02
C THR A 31 15.83 5.32 10.56
N ALA A 32 14.82 5.56 11.36
CA ALA A 32 13.84 6.63 11.09
C ALA A 32 14.50 8.03 11.04
N GLU A 33 15.61 8.22 11.78
CA GLU A 33 16.39 9.45 11.76
C GLU A 33 17.11 9.65 10.43
N ASP A 34 17.75 8.58 9.92
CA ASP A 34 18.41 8.60 8.61
C ASP A 34 17.40 8.92 7.51
N TRP A 35 16.20 8.32 7.56
CA TRP A 35 15.14 8.59 6.59
C TRP A 35 14.66 10.05 6.66
N ARG A 36 14.46 10.58 7.87
CA ARG A 36 14.08 11.99 8.06
C ARG A 36 15.15 12.96 7.56
N GLY A 37 16.40 12.73 7.90
CA GLY A 37 17.54 13.58 7.51
C GLY A 37 17.88 13.53 6.03
N SER A 38 17.51 12.48 5.32
CA SER A 38 17.79 12.30 3.88
C SER A 38 16.53 12.43 3.03
N VAL A 39 15.67 11.42 3.00
CA VAL A 39 14.53 11.33 2.09
C VAL A 39 13.48 12.41 2.41
N ALA A 40 13.07 12.53 3.67
CA ALA A 40 12.04 13.51 4.05
C ALA A 40 12.48 14.95 3.79
N HIS A 41 13.76 15.23 3.99
CA HIS A 41 14.33 16.57 3.68
C HIS A 41 14.21 16.90 2.18
N LEU A 42 14.47 15.92 1.30
CA LEU A 42 14.37 16.11 -0.15
C LEU A 42 12.92 16.18 -0.65
N VAL A 43 11.99 15.60 0.08
CA VAL A 43 10.54 15.67 -0.21
C VAL A 43 9.96 17.05 0.07
N ALA A 44 10.54 17.78 1.00
CA ALA A 44 10.06 19.11 1.40
C ALA A 44 9.98 20.06 0.19
N GLY A 45 8.80 20.66 -0.01
CA GLY A 45 8.53 21.58 -1.13
C GLY A 45 8.06 20.90 -2.42
N ASN A 46 8.11 19.57 -2.52
CA ASN A 46 7.49 18.83 -3.63
C ASN A 46 6.10 18.31 -3.20
N TYR A 47 5.04 18.96 -3.65
CA TYR A 47 3.68 18.67 -3.21
C TYR A 47 3.24 17.25 -3.51
N SER A 48 3.59 16.68 -4.67
CA SER A 48 3.25 15.31 -5.04
C SER A 48 3.93 14.30 -4.09
N MET A 49 5.22 14.46 -3.83
CA MET A 49 5.97 13.60 -2.92
C MET A 49 5.50 13.75 -1.47
N MET A 50 5.20 14.98 -1.03
CA MET A 50 4.63 15.24 0.30
C MET A 50 3.27 14.54 0.46
N THR A 51 2.40 14.64 -0.55
CA THR A 51 1.09 13.98 -0.55
C THR A 51 1.22 12.46 -0.52
N ALA A 52 2.10 11.89 -1.34
CA ALA A 52 2.34 10.45 -1.36
C ALA A 52 2.91 9.94 -0.03
N THR A 53 3.85 10.67 0.56
CA THR A 53 4.42 10.35 1.87
C THR A 53 3.36 10.43 2.98
N ALA A 54 2.52 11.47 2.96
CA ALA A 54 1.43 11.62 3.92
C ALA A 54 0.41 10.46 3.81
N ALA A 55 0.06 10.05 2.59
CA ALA A 55 -0.81 8.90 2.35
C ALA A 55 -0.20 7.60 2.89
N ALA A 56 1.10 7.40 2.66
CA ALA A 56 1.81 6.24 3.18
C ALA A 56 1.83 6.20 4.72
N LEU A 57 2.03 7.32 5.38
CA LEU A 57 1.98 7.42 6.84
C LEU A 57 0.56 7.28 7.40
N ALA A 58 -0.46 7.70 6.65
CA ALA A 58 -1.86 7.57 7.05
C ALA A 58 -2.40 6.14 6.89
N ALA A 59 -1.87 5.36 5.94
CA ALA A 59 -2.39 4.04 5.60
C ALA A 59 -2.62 3.12 6.83
N PRO A 60 -1.65 2.91 7.74
CA PRO A 60 -1.86 2.07 8.92
C PRO A 60 -2.81 2.67 9.97
N LEU A 61 -3.21 3.91 9.82
CA LEU A 61 -4.10 4.60 10.75
C LEU A 61 -5.57 4.57 10.29
N ILE A 62 -5.83 4.21 9.03
CA ILE A 62 -7.19 4.22 8.44
C ILE A 62 -8.14 3.33 9.22
N GLY A 63 -7.77 2.06 9.44
CA GLY A 63 -8.59 1.14 10.21
C GLY A 63 -8.77 1.56 11.66
N LEU A 64 -7.73 2.11 12.30
CA LEU A 64 -7.80 2.63 13.66
C LEU A 64 -8.73 3.84 13.78
N ALA A 65 -8.79 4.66 12.73
CA ALA A 65 -9.68 5.83 12.67
C ALA A 65 -11.12 5.45 12.29
N GLY A 66 -11.39 4.22 11.91
CA GLY A 66 -12.69 3.79 11.38
C GLY A 66 -13.06 4.50 10.08
N ALA A 67 -12.05 4.91 9.31
CA ALA A 67 -12.23 5.59 8.03
C ALA A 67 -12.19 4.59 6.87
N ASP A 68 -12.84 4.94 5.76
CA ASP A 68 -12.77 4.15 4.54
C ASP A 68 -11.41 4.30 3.86
N GLY A 69 -10.94 3.22 3.22
CA GLY A 69 -9.75 3.24 2.39
C GLY A 69 -9.89 4.21 1.21
N PHE A 70 -8.80 4.81 0.80
CA PHE A 70 -8.77 5.73 -0.33
C PHE A 70 -7.56 5.49 -1.23
N GLY A 71 -7.64 5.96 -2.48
CA GLY A 71 -6.53 5.95 -3.42
C GLY A 71 -6.17 7.34 -3.89
N ILE A 72 -4.89 7.53 -4.19
CA ILE A 72 -4.38 8.76 -4.81
C ILE A 72 -3.81 8.39 -6.18
N HIS A 73 -4.32 9.02 -7.22
CA HIS A 73 -3.84 8.83 -8.57
C HIS A 73 -2.99 10.02 -9.01
N PHE A 74 -1.70 9.78 -9.21
CA PHE A 74 -0.78 10.74 -9.80
C PHE A 74 -0.75 10.55 -11.32
N TYR A 75 -1.18 11.54 -12.06
CA TYR A 75 -1.18 11.53 -13.53
C TYR A 75 -0.34 12.69 -14.06
N GLU A 76 0.49 12.42 -15.04
CA GLU A 76 1.33 13.41 -15.73
C GLU A 76 1.94 12.73 -16.97
N GLN A 77 2.59 13.51 -17.81
CA GLN A 77 3.35 13.00 -18.95
C GLN A 77 4.44 12.01 -18.51
N SER A 78 4.93 11.22 -19.45
CA SER A 78 6.04 10.30 -19.18
C SER A 78 7.27 11.04 -18.63
N SER A 79 8.00 10.38 -17.76
CA SER A 79 9.24 10.90 -17.12
C SER A 79 9.05 12.11 -16.18
N ALA A 80 7.83 12.38 -15.74
CA ALA A 80 7.55 13.47 -14.78
C ALA A 80 7.75 13.10 -13.30
N GLY A 81 8.40 11.97 -13.01
CA GLY A 81 8.74 11.57 -11.64
C GLY A 81 7.63 10.84 -10.87
N LYS A 82 6.60 10.34 -11.54
CA LYS A 82 5.50 9.58 -10.89
C LYS A 82 6.01 8.35 -10.13
N THR A 83 6.81 7.52 -10.78
CA THR A 83 7.42 6.34 -10.15
C THR A 83 8.34 6.73 -8.99
N THR A 84 9.10 7.81 -9.12
CA THR A 84 9.91 8.33 -8.03
C THR A 84 9.05 8.75 -6.84
N THR A 85 7.92 9.40 -7.08
CA THR A 85 6.95 9.78 -6.05
C THR A 85 6.40 8.56 -5.31
N ALA A 86 6.02 7.51 -6.05
CA ALA A 86 5.57 6.26 -5.46
C ALA A 86 6.68 5.57 -4.65
N ASN A 87 7.92 5.55 -5.18
CA ASN A 87 9.07 4.95 -4.51
C ASN A 87 9.42 5.67 -3.19
N VAL A 88 9.31 7.00 -3.14
CA VAL A 88 9.50 7.77 -1.91
C VAL A 88 8.48 7.33 -0.84
N ALA A 89 7.21 7.21 -1.19
CA ALA A 89 6.18 6.73 -0.27
C ALA A 89 6.45 5.29 0.19
N SER A 90 6.79 4.40 -0.74
CA SER A 90 7.06 2.98 -0.46
C SER A 90 8.32 2.77 0.39
N SER A 91 9.29 3.71 0.35
CA SER A 91 10.51 3.63 1.14
C SER A 91 10.29 3.65 2.66
N LEU A 92 9.10 4.08 3.10
CA LEU A 92 8.67 3.97 4.50
C LEU A 92 8.41 2.52 4.95
N TYR A 93 8.18 1.62 4.01
CA TYR A 93 7.82 0.23 4.25
C TYR A 93 8.94 -0.76 3.88
N GLY A 94 9.92 -0.33 3.09
CA GLY A 94 11.02 -1.19 2.69
C GLY A 94 11.60 -0.88 1.32
N ASN A 95 11.88 -1.92 0.53
CA ASN A 95 12.45 -1.77 -0.80
C ASN A 95 11.39 -1.39 -1.83
N PRO A 96 11.40 -0.15 -2.38
CA PRO A 96 10.37 0.31 -3.30
C PRO A 96 10.25 -0.51 -4.59
N ASP A 97 11.35 -1.06 -5.09
CA ASP A 97 11.32 -1.84 -6.34
C ASP A 97 10.63 -3.19 -6.19
N LEU A 98 10.68 -3.76 -4.98
CA LEU A 98 9.98 -5.01 -4.65
C LEU A 98 8.55 -4.79 -4.15
N LEU A 99 8.26 -3.63 -3.58
CA LEU A 99 6.91 -3.26 -3.12
C LEU A 99 5.99 -2.82 -4.26
N ARG A 100 6.56 -2.32 -5.36
CA ARG A 100 5.80 -1.80 -6.48
C ARG A 100 5.06 -2.91 -7.22
N LEU A 101 3.74 -2.79 -7.26
CA LEU A 101 2.84 -3.62 -8.03
C LEU A 101 2.46 -2.92 -9.35
N THR A 102 1.95 -3.67 -10.28
CA THR A 102 1.47 -3.13 -11.56
C THR A 102 -0.02 -3.41 -11.74
N TRP A 103 -0.69 -2.60 -12.54
CA TRP A 103 -2.07 -2.85 -12.95
C TRP A 103 -2.20 -4.06 -13.87
N TYR A 104 -1.09 -4.67 -14.26
CA TYR A 104 -1.05 -5.82 -15.15
C TYR A 104 -1.41 -7.10 -14.40
N GLY A 105 -2.71 -7.34 -14.24
CA GLY A 105 -3.21 -8.51 -13.53
C GLY A 105 -4.71 -8.68 -13.74
N THR A 106 -5.22 -9.81 -13.27
CA THR A 106 -6.67 -10.03 -13.19
C THR A 106 -7.27 -9.24 -12.04
N ALA A 107 -8.54 -8.86 -12.14
CA ALA A 107 -9.25 -8.19 -11.03
C ALA A 107 -9.18 -9.00 -9.72
N LEU A 108 -9.27 -10.33 -9.81
CA LEU A 108 -9.12 -11.22 -8.64
C LEU A 108 -7.69 -11.18 -8.07
N GLY A 109 -6.67 -11.14 -8.92
CA GLY A 109 -5.28 -11.00 -8.49
C GLY A 109 -5.05 -9.71 -7.74
N LEU A 110 -5.54 -8.59 -8.27
CA LEU A 110 -5.47 -7.28 -7.61
C LEU A 110 -6.25 -7.25 -6.30
N ALA A 111 -7.42 -7.87 -6.23
CA ALA A 111 -8.19 -7.98 -4.99
C ALA A 111 -7.46 -8.79 -3.90
N ASN A 112 -6.77 -9.86 -4.28
CA ASN A 112 -5.94 -10.63 -3.34
C ASN A 112 -4.73 -9.84 -2.84
N GLU A 113 -4.08 -9.08 -3.72
CA GLU A 113 -3.00 -8.17 -3.32
C GLU A 113 -3.54 -7.06 -2.39
N ALA A 114 -4.71 -6.49 -2.68
CA ALA A 114 -5.33 -5.49 -1.81
C ALA A 114 -5.62 -6.05 -0.41
N ALA A 115 -6.12 -7.28 -0.32
CA ALA A 115 -6.33 -7.94 0.97
C ALA A 115 -5.03 -8.15 1.76
N ALA A 116 -3.92 -8.44 1.06
CA ALA A 116 -2.61 -8.57 1.68
C ALA A 116 -1.99 -7.23 2.12
N HIS A 117 -2.48 -6.12 1.56
CA HIS A 117 -2.05 -4.76 1.91
C HIS A 117 -3.09 -4.01 2.76
N ASN A 118 -4.05 -4.73 3.34
CA ASN A 118 -5.05 -4.12 4.21
C ASN A 118 -4.38 -3.36 5.37
N ASP A 119 -4.88 -2.17 5.68
CA ASP A 119 -4.26 -1.23 6.63
C ASP A 119 -2.79 -0.89 6.29
N GLY A 120 -2.44 -0.93 5.01
CA GLY A 120 -1.12 -0.63 4.51
C GLY A 120 -1.14 0.13 3.18
N LEU A 121 0.03 0.40 2.64
CA LEU A 121 0.19 1.06 1.35
C LEU A 121 0.26 0.02 0.22
N MET A 122 -0.57 0.18 -0.80
CA MET A 122 -0.52 -0.61 -2.04
C MET A 122 -0.09 0.27 -3.21
N PRO A 123 1.21 0.33 -3.53
CA PRO A 123 1.70 1.14 -4.64
C PRO A 123 1.48 0.42 -5.96
N LEU A 124 0.65 1.00 -6.83
CA LEU A 124 0.35 0.50 -8.18
C LEU A 124 0.93 1.45 -9.23
N ASP A 125 1.71 0.93 -10.15
CA ASP A 125 2.30 1.70 -11.25
C ASP A 125 1.82 1.16 -12.61
N GLU A 126 2.10 1.90 -13.69
CA GLU A 126 1.90 1.50 -15.08
C GLU A 126 0.44 1.22 -15.50
N VAL A 127 -0.49 2.11 -15.17
CA VAL A 127 -1.90 2.03 -15.58
C VAL A 127 -2.08 1.87 -17.11
N GLY A 128 -1.15 2.39 -17.91
CA GLY A 128 -1.26 2.44 -19.38
C GLY A 128 -0.74 1.21 -20.12
N GLN A 129 -0.12 0.23 -19.48
CA GLN A 129 0.48 -0.91 -20.16
C GLN A 129 -0.46 -2.14 -20.18
N GLY A 130 -1.36 -2.20 -21.12
CA GLY A 130 -2.01 -3.47 -21.53
C GLY A 130 -3.38 -3.76 -20.99
N SER A 131 -4.00 -2.86 -20.26
CA SER A 131 -5.41 -3.00 -19.85
C SER A 131 -6.26 -1.95 -20.58
N ASP A 132 -7.43 -2.37 -21.05
CA ASP A 132 -8.38 -1.39 -21.56
C ASP A 132 -8.89 -0.51 -20.40
N PRO A 133 -9.27 0.76 -20.66
CA PRO A 133 -9.70 1.70 -19.63
C PRO A 133 -10.89 1.20 -18.79
N VAL A 134 -11.73 0.33 -19.34
CA VAL A 134 -12.88 -0.24 -18.62
C VAL A 134 -12.40 -1.23 -17.57
N SER A 135 -11.45 -2.11 -17.92
CA SER A 135 -10.85 -3.07 -16.99
C SER A 135 -10.12 -2.36 -15.83
N VAL A 136 -9.39 -1.29 -16.13
CA VAL A 136 -8.72 -0.48 -15.07
C VAL A 136 -9.75 0.15 -14.14
N SER A 137 -10.82 0.74 -14.68
CA SER A 137 -11.88 1.36 -13.90
C SER A 137 -12.61 0.34 -13.01
N GLN A 138 -12.93 -0.84 -13.56
CA GLN A 138 -13.56 -1.92 -12.81
C GLN A 138 -12.64 -2.46 -11.69
N SER A 139 -11.36 -2.61 -11.98
CA SER A 139 -10.38 -3.05 -10.99
C SER A 139 -10.21 -2.02 -9.88
N ALA A 140 -10.11 -0.74 -10.21
CA ALA A 140 -10.05 0.34 -9.23
C ALA A 140 -11.31 0.33 -8.34
N TYR A 141 -12.49 0.24 -8.94
CA TYR A 141 -13.74 0.15 -8.18
C TYR A 141 -13.78 -1.07 -7.25
N ALA A 142 -13.32 -2.23 -7.72
CA ALA A 142 -13.25 -3.44 -6.91
C ALA A 142 -12.25 -3.30 -5.75
N LEU A 143 -11.09 -2.67 -5.96
CA LEU A 143 -10.11 -2.41 -4.91
C LEU A 143 -10.69 -1.58 -3.77
N PHE A 144 -11.39 -0.48 -4.08
CA PHE A 144 -11.99 0.38 -3.06
C PHE A 144 -13.15 -0.30 -2.31
N ASN A 145 -13.93 -1.12 -3.00
CA ASN A 145 -15.03 -1.84 -2.35
C ASN A 145 -14.59 -3.13 -1.63
N ALA A 146 -13.54 -3.80 -2.12
CA ALA A 146 -13.02 -5.02 -1.48
C ALA A 146 -12.42 -4.72 -0.08
N VAL A 147 -11.80 -3.56 0.10
CA VAL A 147 -11.30 -3.10 1.41
C VAL A 147 -12.45 -2.97 2.42
N SER A 148 -13.59 -2.43 2.01
CA SER A 148 -14.78 -2.35 2.88
C SER A 148 -15.34 -3.72 3.25
N TYR A 149 -15.28 -4.71 2.34
CA TYR A 149 -15.78 -6.06 2.59
C TYR A 149 -14.89 -6.89 3.53
N THR A 150 -13.58 -6.70 3.49
CA THR A 150 -12.66 -7.38 4.40
C THR A 150 -12.76 -6.85 5.83
N HIS A 151 -13.01 -5.58 6.01
CA HIS A 151 -13.24 -4.98 7.34
C HIS A 151 -14.51 -5.51 8.01
N LEU A 152 -15.61 -5.67 7.27
CA LEU A 152 -16.85 -6.24 7.78
C LEU A 152 -16.68 -7.71 8.22
N ARG A 153 -15.95 -8.53 7.47
CA ARG A 153 -15.72 -9.94 7.83
C ARG A 153 -14.82 -10.12 9.06
N ALA A 154 -13.83 -9.28 9.26
CA ALA A 154 -12.98 -9.36 10.44
C ALA A 154 -13.75 -9.02 11.73
N HIS A 155 -14.69 -8.09 11.68
CA HIS A 155 -15.56 -7.75 12.82
C HIS A 155 -16.68 -8.77 13.07
N GLU A 156 -17.20 -9.43 12.04
CA GLU A 156 -18.26 -10.44 12.19
C GLU A 156 -17.75 -11.75 12.76
N THR A 157 -16.54 -12.17 12.41
CA THR A 157 -15.95 -13.42 12.95
C THR A 157 -15.61 -13.34 14.44
N LEU A 158 -15.43 -12.16 15.00
CA LEU A 158 -15.16 -11.98 16.43
C LEU A 158 -16.44 -11.94 17.29
N ARG A 159 -17.63 -11.87 16.69
CA ARG A 159 -18.91 -11.87 17.42
C ARG A 159 -19.54 -13.26 17.62
N HIS A 160 -18.94 -14.31 17.05
CA HIS A 160 -19.46 -15.66 17.11
C HIS A 160 -18.51 -16.68 17.79
N LEU A 161 -17.53 -16.21 18.54
CA LEU A 161 -16.74 -16.96 19.52
C LEU A 161 -16.94 -16.42 20.92
#